data_73826c80eb1135c0bf8ddb4dbee6b96a
#
_entry.id   73826c80eb1135c0bf8ddb4dbee6b96a
#
_cell.length_a   1.000
_cell.length_b   1.000
_cell.length_c   1.000
_cell.angle_alpha   90.00
_cell.angle_beta   90.00
_cell.angle_gamma   90.00
#
_symmetry.space_group_name_H-M   'P 1'
#
loop_
_entity.id
_entity.type
_entity.pdbx_description
1 polymer ?
#
loop_
_entity_poly.entity_id
_entity_poly.type
_entity_poly.pdbx_seq_one_letter_code
_entity_poly.pdbx_strand_id
1 'polypeptide(L)'
;MSKVNLDGKFPCMSNWVTLKRTSDGVIARNGATDDETLLSEREARYLKSLNGDRDIFKIKGYSRNECVKYYEHLDACLLIRDEGRTMELDGAHVHTVYIPNRKSTNSIIPKILNFLLLISFLPVLFYGIYLIIDKGVYWGDADAFFINMVLGYGLGIGAGVVLHEIGHATACLSYQGKLFEVGIMTKGIMPGAYVLIDDYGIDSRLKKTQINMAGIEMNLLIAGLMMIMMVKVDATSCLFRYKIAMYYIAIQNIFGALLNICLIEGLDGEHTISSLMGASVVDAAKANILQMTTRKNRKEYFSKTGITGVANICTSVLIMAFQLVIPMLIIADICMLIGGVFVWI
;
A
#
# COMPACT_ATOMS: atom_id res chain seq x y z
N MET A 1 6.07 -37.01 9.98
CA MET A 1 6.80 -35.76 10.04
C MET A 1 8.13 -35.94 9.33
N SER A 2 8.30 -35.39 8.15
CA SER A 2 9.58 -35.37 7.44
C SER A 2 10.55 -34.52 8.25
N LYS A 3 11.71 -35.08 8.63
CA LYS A 3 12.78 -34.30 9.26
C LYS A 3 13.24 -33.24 8.25
N VAL A 4 12.86 -32.01 8.46
CA VAL A 4 13.38 -30.90 7.67
C VAL A 4 14.89 -30.86 7.92
N ASN A 5 15.68 -30.99 6.86
CA ASN A 5 17.12 -30.82 6.95
C ASN A 5 17.41 -29.33 7.14
N LEU A 6 17.80 -28.94 8.34
CA LEU A 6 18.10 -27.56 8.72
C LEU A 6 19.60 -27.22 8.70
N ASP A 7 20.46 -28.21 8.35
CA ASP A 7 21.91 -27.99 8.28
C ASP A 7 22.25 -27.04 7.11
N GLY A 8 23.05 -26.03 7.38
CA GLY A 8 23.46 -25.04 6.37
C GLY A 8 22.43 -23.94 6.06
N LYS A 9 21.40 -23.78 6.89
CA LYS A 9 20.49 -22.64 6.82
C LYS A 9 21.04 -21.44 7.58
N PHE A 10 20.98 -20.27 6.95
CA PHE A 10 21.46 -18.98 7.46
C PHE A 10 20.31 -17.97 7.55
N PRO A 11 19.30 -18.23 8.38
CA PRO A 11 18.15 -17.33 8.47
C PRO A 11 18.52 -16.03 9.17
N CYS A 12 17.79 -14.97 8.84
CA CYS A 12 17.80 -13.72 9.57
C CYS A 12 16.42 -13.39 10.11
N MET A 13 16.38 -12.61 11.18
CA MET A 13 15.12 -12.00 11.62
C MET A 13 14.55 -11.14 10.48
N SER A 14 13.27 -11.34 10.17
CA SER A 14 12.61 -10.57 9.12
C SER A 14 12.60 -9.07 9.46
N ASN A 15 12.77 -8.21 8.45
CA ASN A 15 12.91 -6.77 8.65
C ASN A 15 11.65 -6.11 9.23
N TRP A 16 10.47 -6.70 9.00
CA TRP A 16 9.17 -6.26 9.49
C TRP A 16 8.85 -6.71 10.92
N VAL A 17 9.75 -7.46 11.58
CA VAL A 17 9.51 -7.92 12.95
C VAL A 17 9.89 -6.84 13.95
N THR A 18 8.92 -6.44 14.78
CA THR A 18 9.12 -5.57 15.93
C THR A 18 8.97 -6.37 17.22
N LEU A 19 9.83 -6.09 18.19
CA LEU A 19 9.86 -6.78 19.47
C LEU A 19 9.56 -5.79 20.60
N LYS A 20 8.52 -6.08 21.39
CA LYS A 20 8.12 -5.29 22.55
C LYS A 20 8.18 -6.14 23.81
N ARG A 21 8.93 -5.72 24.82
CA ARG A 21 8.94 -6.38 26.14
C ARG A 21 7.65 -6.11 26.90
N THR A 22 7.12 -7.15 27.52
CA THR A 22 5.96 -7.11 28.42
C THR A 22 6.30 -7.84 29.73
N SER A 23 5.40 -7.81 30.71
CA SER A 23 5.53 -8.58 31.96
C SER A 23 5.62 -10.10 31.71
N ASP A 24 4.95 -10.59 30.66
CA ASP A 24 4.74 -12.03 30.40
C ASP A 24 5.73 -12.60 29.38
N GLY A 25 6.60 -11.74 28.81
CA GLY A 25 7.58 -12.12 27.80
C GLY A 25 7.86 -11.03 26.77
N VAL A 26 8.15 -11.45 25.54
CA VAL A 26 8.41 -10.52 24.43
C VAL A 26 7.34 -10.72 23.35
N ILE A 27 6.53 -9.71 23.08
CA ILE A 27 5.63 -9.73 21.93
C ILE A 27 6.46 -9.46 20.68
N ALA A 28 6.45 -10.42 19.75
CA ALA A 28 6.95 -10.26 18.39
C ALA A 28 5.76 -9.97 17.48
N ARG A 29 5.73 -8.81 16.85
CA ARG A 29 4.74 -8.45 15.84
C ARG A 29 5.35 -8.58 14.46
N ASN A 30 4.65 -9.30 13.59
CA ASN A 30 4.94 -9.34 12.17
C ASN A 30 4.21 -8.17 11.49
N GLY A 31 4.95 -7.15 11.05
CA GLY A 31 4.35 -5.97 10.41
C GLY A 31 3.79 -6.23 9.00
N ALA A 32 4.04 -7.43 8.42
CA ALA A 32 3.50 -7.80 7.12
C ALA A 32 2.11 -8.48 7.23
N THR A 33 1.86 -9.22 8.33
CA THR A 33 0.61 -9.95 8.56
C THR A 33 -0.21 -9.37 9.72
N ASP A 34 0.33 -8.38 10.43
CA ASP A 34 -0.21 -7.80 11.67
C ASP A 34 -0.36 -8.78 12.85
N ASP A 35 0.16 -10.01 12.70
CA ASP A 35 0.08 -11.02 13.73
C ASP A 35 1.03 -10.72 14.90
N GLU A 36 0.55 -10.91 16.12
CA GLU A 36 1.34 -10.81 17.34
C GLU A 36 1.56 -12.18 17.94
N THR A 37 2.81 -12.50 18.23
CA THR A 37 3.22 -13.76 18.86
C THR A 37 3.96 -13.49 20.16
N LEU A 38 3.54 -14.14 21.24
CA LEU A 38 4.25 -14.07 22.53
C LEU A 38 5.42 -15.03 22.52
N LEU A 39 6.62 -14.51 22.60
CA LEU A 39 7.86 -15.28 22.70
C LEU A 39 8.39 -15.28 24.13
N SER A 40 9.01 -16.38 24.53
CA SER A 40 9.82 -16.39 25.73
C SER A 40 11.05 -15.47 25.57
N GLU A 41 11.59 -14.95 26.68
CA GLU A 41 12.81 -14.13 26.66
C GLU A 41 14.00 -14.86 25.99
N ARG A 42 14.05 -16.18 26.11
CA ARG A 42 15.09 -17.02 25.53
C ARG A 42 14.94 -17.13 24.02
N GLU A 43 13.70 -17.33 23.56
CA GLU A 43 13.35 -17.41 22.14
C GLU A 43 13.53 -16.06 21.42
N ALA A 44 13.12 -14.96 22.05
CA ALA A 44 13.35 -13.63 21.53
C ALA A 44 14.84 -13.27 21.38
N ARG A 45 15.67 -13.76 22.32
CA ARG A 45 17.14 -13.64 22.20
C ARG A 45 17.69 -14.50 21.06
N TYR A 46 17.16 -15.70 20.86
CA TYR A 46 17.51 -16.54 19.73
C TYR A 46 17.15 -15.84 18.41
N LEU A 47 15.93 -15.34 18.25
CA LEU A 47 15.49 -14.59 17.07
C LEU A 47 16.43 -13.40 16.76
N LYS A 48 16.80 -12.62 17.77
CA LYS A 48 17.75 -11.49 17.59
C LYS A 48 19.16 -11.92 17.17
N SER A 49 19.54 -13.16 17.43
CA SER A 49 20.87 -13.68 17.06
C SER A 49 20.93 -14.22 15.63
N LEU A 50 19.77 -14.34 14.95
CA LEU A 50 19.66 -14.73 13.57
C LEU A 50 19.95 -13.51 12.67
N ASN A 51 21.13 -13.48 12.07
CA ASN A 51 21.64 -12.33 11.30
C ASN A 51 21.95 -12.67 9.83
N GLY A 52 21.60 -13.86 9.38
CA GLY A 52 21.90 -14.31 8.00
C GLY A 52 23.31 -14.84 7.77
N ASP A 53 24.25 -14.63 8.71
CA ASP A 53 25.66 -14.99 8.54
C ASP A 53 26.03 -16.29 9.25
N ARG A 54 25.14 -16.81 10.10
CA ARG A 54 25.43 -17.95 10.97
C ARG A 54 24.44 -19.07 10.77
N ASP A 55 24.97 -20.29 10.68
CA ASP A 55 24.20 -21.51 10.78
C ASP A 55 23.40 -21.53 12.10
N ILE A 56 22.11 -21.93 12.01
CA ILE A 56 21.19 -21.97 13.15
C ILE A 56 21.72 -22.76 14.34
N PHE A 57 22.56 -23.78 14.11
CA PHE A 57 23.13 -24.64 15.14
C PHE A 57 24.43 -24.08 15.75
N LYS A 58 25.01 -23.02 15.17
CA LYS A 58 26.23 -22.37 15.67
C LYS A 58 25.96 -21.17 16.60
N ILE A 59 24.70 -20.97 17.00
CA ILE A 59 24.35 -19.91 17.94
C ILE A 59 24.71 -20.36 19.36
N LYS A 60 25.64 -19.62 20.00
CA LYS A 60 26.14 -19.94 21.34
C LYS A 60 25.01 -19.90 22.38
N GLY A 61 24.99 -20.91 23.26
CA GLY A 61 24.07 -20.96 24.41
C GLY A 61 22.75 -21.68 24.14
N TYR A 62 22.59 -22.29 22.97
CA TYR A 62 21.41 -23.07 22.61
C TYR A 62 21.80 -24.50 22.21
N SER A 63 21.03 -25.45 22.67
CA SER A 63 21.16 -26.87 22.24
C SER A 63 20.57 -27.07 20.85
N ARG A 64 20.98 -28.09 20.12
CA ARG A 64 20.47 -28.42 18.79
C ARG A 64 18.94 -28.58 18.79
N ASN A 65 18.37 -29.19 19.82
CA ASN A 65 16.92 -29.37 19.93
C ASN A 65 16.18 -28.02 20.16
N GLU A 66 16.75 -27.13 20.95
CA GLU A 66 16.19 -25.78 21.12
C GLU A 66 16.24 -24.99 19.82
N CYS A 67 17.35 -25.06 19.08
CA CYS A 67 17.46 -24.39 17.78
C CYS A 67 16.39 -24.88 16.80
N VAL A 68 16.16 -26.20 16.71
CA VAL A 68 15.10 -26.76 15.85
C VAL A 68 13.73 -26.26 16.29
N LYS A 69 13.40 -26.38 17.58
CA LYS A 69 12.11 -25.96 18.12
C LYS A 69 11.83 -24.47 17.88
N TYR A 70 12.82 -23.63 18.16
CA TYR A 70 12.67 -22.18 17.97
C TYR A 70 12.59 -21.82 16.50
N TYR A 71 13.41 -22.44 15.65
CA TYR A 71 13.34 -22.20 14.21
C TYR A 71 11.96 -22.54 13.64
N GLU A 72 11.43 -23.76 13.93
CA GLU A 72 10.13 -24.19 13.45
C GLU A 72 9.00 -23.25 13.91
N HIS A 73 9.04 -22.81 15.17
CA HIS A 73 8.04 -21.87 15.69
C HIS A 73 8.15 -20.48 15.05
N LEU A 74 9.36 -19.93 14.95
CA LEU A 74 9.59 -18.61 14.36
C LEU A 74 9.30 -18.58 12.85
N ASP A 75 9.57 -19.70 12.14
CA ASP A 75 9.26 -19.85 10.72
C ASP A 75 7.74 -19.94 10.49
N ALA A 76 7.04 -20.71 11.33
CA ALA A 76 5.57 -20.80 11.29
C ALA A 76 4.88 -19.46 11.56
N CYS A 77 5.50 -18.60 12.37
CA CYS A 77 5.01 -17.24 12.66
C CYS A 77 5.54 -16.20 11.66
N LEU A 78 6.25 -16.60 10.60
CA LEU A 78 6.84 -15.72 9.58
C LEU A 78 7.77 -14.63 10.18
N LEU A 79 8.42 -14.93 11.32
CA LEU A 79 9.30 -13.99 12.00
C LEU A 79 10.75 -14.06 11.49
N ILE A 80 11.09 -15.08 10.70
CA ILE A 80 12.42 -15.29 10.11
C ILE A 80 12.33 -15.37 8.60
N ARG A 81 13.44 -15.02 7.96
CA ARG A 81 13.62 -15.06 6.51
C ARG A 81 14.87 -15.85 6.16
N ASP A 82 14.74 -16.80 5.25
CA ASP A 82 15.86 -17.48 4.60
C ASP A 82 16.26 -16.72 3.32
N GLU A 83 17.55 -16.69 2.98
CA GLU A 83 18.01 -16.11 1.70
C GLU A 83 17.28 -16.78 0.51
N GLY A 84 16.73 -15.95 -0.39
CA GLY A 84 16.05 -16.40 -1.61
C GLY A 84 14.57 -16.74 -1.45
N ARG A 85 13.97 -16.59 -0.28
CA ARG A 85 12.52 -16.76 -0.11
C ARG A 85 11.78 -15.52 -0.64
N THR A 86 11.10 -15.67 -1.79
CA THR A 86 10.07 -14.71 -2.22
C THR A 86 8.88 -14.85 -1.27
N MET A 87 8.43 -13.75 -0.67
CA MET A 87 7.20 -13.77 0.12
C MET A 87 5.99 -13.69 -0.79
N GLU A 88 5.01 -14.56 -0.53
CA GLU A 88 3.65 -14.35 -0.99
C GLU A 88 2.95 -13.47 0.05
N LEU A 89 2.80 -12.19 -0.25
CA LEU A 89 1.89 -11.31 0.45
C LEU A 89 0.54 -11.40 -0.26
N ASP A 90 -0.48 -11.92 0.41
CA ASP A 90 -1.85 -12.06 -0.15
C ASP A 90 -1.93 -12.73 -1.53
N GLY A 91 -1.11 -13.74 -1.81
CA GLY A 91 -1.05 -14.41 -3.10
C GLY A 91 -0.35 -13.60 -4.20
N ALA A 92 0.41 -12.56 -3.85
CA ALA A 92 1.22 -11.78 -4.78
C ALA A 92 2.68 -12.26 -4.79
N HIS A 93 3.24 -12.43 -5.98
CA HIS A 93 4.69 -12.65 -6.13
C HIS A 93 5.43 -11.34 -5.91
N VAL A 94 6.34 -11.33 -4.95
CA VAL A 94 7.06 -10.12 -4.53
C VAL A 94 8.52 -10.21 -4.98
N HIS A 95 8.96 -9.17 -5.70
CA HIS A 95 10.37 -8.92 -5.99
C HIS A 95 10.84 -7.73 -5.14
N THR A 96 11.54 -8.05 -4.04
CA THR A 96 11.96 -7.04 -3.09
C THR A 96 13.17 -6.25 -3.59
N VAL A 97 13.09 -4.92 -3.49
CA VAL A 97 14.26 -4.06 -3.45
C VAL A 97 14.55 -3.76 -1.98
N TYR A 98 15.60 -4.38 -1.46
CA TYR A 98 15.95 -4.31 -0.05
C TYR A 98 16.30 -2.89 0.39
N ILE A 99 15.64 -2.41 1.45
CA ILE A 99 16.10 -1.25 2.20
C ILE A 99 16.62 -1.74 3.55
N PRO A 100 17.92 -1.58 3.85
CA PRO A 100 18.42 -1.96 5.15
C PRO A 100 17.67 -1.19 6.25
N ASN A 101 17.24 -1.91 7.28
CA ASN A 101 16.53 -1.37 8.44
C ASN A 101 17.37 -0.25 9.08
N ARG A 102 17.17 0.98 8.61
CA ARG A 102 17.76 2.15 9.24
C ARG A 102 16.85 2.55 10.38
N LYS A 103 17.41 2.58 11.60
CA LYS A 103 16.75 3.25 12.73
C LYS A 103 16.16 4.56 12.23
N SER A 104 14.88 4.80 12.59
CA SER A 104 14.21 6.07 12.31
C SER A 104 15.18 7.22 12.52
N THR A 105 15.70 7.77 11.45
CA THR A 105 16.53 8.98 11.55
C THR A 105 15.54 10.10 11.78
N ASN A 106 15.80 10.93 12.79
CA ASN A 106 15.06 12.18 13.06
C ASN A 106 15.31 13.21 11.92
N SER A 107 15.26 12.73 10.67
CA SER A 107 15.52 13.54 9.50
C SER A 107 14.41 14.57 9.34
N ILE A 108 14.79 15.80 9.13
CA ILE A 108 13.86 16.90 8.85
C ILE A 108 13.26 16.78 7.42
N ILE A 109 13.94 16.10 6.51
CA ILE A 109 13.57 16.01 5.10
C ILE A 109 12.19 15.37 4.90
N PRO A 110 11.87 14.18 5.45
CA PRO A 110 10.53 13.62 5.32
C PRO A 110 9.44 14.54 5.89
N LYS A 111 9.72 15.25 6.98
CA LYS A 111 8.77 16.20 7.59
C LYS A 111 8.44 17.36 6.65
N ILE A 112 9.47 17.94 6.03
CA ILE A 112 9.30 19.03 5.05
C ILE A 112 8.54 18.51 3.81
N LEU A 113 8.95 17.36 3.26
CA LEU A 113 8.31 16.79 2.08
C LEU A 113 6.85 16.44 2.32
N ASN A 114 6.53 15.80 3.46
CA ASN A 114 5.15 15.49 3.83
C ASN A 114 4.31 16.77 4.05
N PHE A 115 4.87 17.77 4.70
CA PHE A 115 4.20 19.07 4.86
C PHE A 115 3.93 19.73 3.52
N LEU A 116 4.92 19.77 2.62
CA LEU A 116 4.75 20.31 1.28
C LEU A 116 3.71 19.54 0.49
N LEU A 117 3.71 18.21 0.53
CA LEU A 117 2.68 17.39 -0.10
C LEU A 117 1.30 17.79 0.39
N LEU A 118 1.08 17.79 1.70
CA LEU A 118 -0.20 18.07 2.34
C LEU A 118 -0.77 19.44 1.97
N ILE A 119 0.07 20.47 1.88
CA ILE A 119 -0.40 21.83 1.58
C ILE A 119 -0.53 22.11 0.08
N SER A 120 0.13 21.34 -0.80
CA SER A 120 0.22 21.64 -2.23
C SER A 120 -0.72 20.82 -3.09
N PHE A 121 -1.09 19.57 -2.73
CA PHE A 121 -1.81 18.68 -3.63
C PHE A 121 -3.14 19.25 -4.11
N LEU A 122 -3.99 19.77 -3.21
CA LEU A 122 -5.27 20.38 -3.60
C LEU A 122 -5.09 21.72 -4.36
N PRO A 123 -4.30 22.68 -3.87
CA PRO A 123 -4.09 23.92 -4.63
C PRO A 123 -3.53 23.69 -6.03
N VAL A 124 -2.58 22.78 -6.19
CA VAL A 124 -1.98 22.45 -7.49
C VAL A 124 -2.99 21.76 -8.41
N LEU A 125 -3.76 20.80 -7.88
CA LEU A 125 -4.83 20.14 -8.64
C LEU A 125 -5.89 21.15 -9.12
N PHE A 126 -6.45 21.95 -8.22
CA PHE A 126 -7.48 22.93 -8.57
C PHE A 126 -6.96 24.00 -9.51
N TYR A 127 -5.72 24.45 -9.34
CA TYR A 127 -5.10 25.38 -10.26
C TYR A 127 -4.89 24.77 -11.66
N GLY A 128 -4.50 23.48 -11.73
CA GLY A 128 -4.40 22.76 -13.00
C GLY A 128 -5.75 22.66 -13.72
N ILE A 129 -6.81 22.28 -12.99
CA ILE A 129 -8.19 22.23 -13.50
C ILE A 129 -8.64 23.61 -13.98
N TYR A 130 -8.43 24.65 -13.16
CA TYR A 130 -8.76 26.03 -13.52
C TYR A 130 -8.09 26.45 -14.83
N LEU A 131 -6.80 26.19 -15.00
CA LEU A 131 -6.09 26.54 -16.22
C LEU A 131 -6.64 25.84 -17.47
N ILE A 132 -7.04 24.56 -17.35
CA ILE A 132 -7.65 23.82 -18.46
C ILE A 132 -8.99 24.44 -18.85
N ILE A 133 -9.80 24.82 -17.86
CA ILE A 133 -11.13 25.43 -18.09
C ILE A 133 -10.98 26.84 -18.68
N ASP A 134 -10.06 27.65 -18.13
CA ASP A 134 -9.88 29.06 -18.53
C ASP A 134 -9.21 29.22 -19.91
N LYS A 135 -8.16 28.46 -20.16
CA LYS A 135 -7.31 28.61 -21.35
C LYS A 135 -7.51 27.55 -22.42
N GLY A 136 -8.12 26.43 -22.04
CA GLY A 136 -8.15 25.21 -22.87
C GLY A 136 -6.78 24.58 -23.04
N VAL A 137 -6.72 23.54 -23.84
CA VAL A 137 -5.49 22.83 -24.17
C VAL A 137 -5.29 22.87 -25.68
N TYR A 138 -4.20 23.48 -26.11
CA TYR A 138 -3.77 23.38 -27.50
C TYR A 138 -2.92 22.14 -27.69
N TRP A 139 -3.40 21.18 -28.50
CA TRP A 139 -2.83 19.84 -28.60
C TRP A 139 -1.63 19.72 -29.57
N GLY A 140 -1.41 20.69 -30.45
CA GLY A 140 -0.34 20.62 -31.46
C GLY A 140 -0.61 19.59 -32.55
N ASP A 141 0.44 19.18 -33.26
CA ASP A 141 0.36 18.19 -34.33
C ASP A 141 0.15 16.79 -33.79
N ALA A 142 -0.80 16.07 -34.37
CA ALA A 142 -1.20 14.73 -33.95
C ALA A 142 -0.21 13.61 -34.38
N ASP A 143 0.84 13.94 -35.11
CA ASP A 143 1.75 12.97 -35.72
C ASP A 143 2.45 12.02 -34.72
N ALA A 144 2.55 12.42 -33.46
CA ALA A 144 3.14 11.61 -32.39
C ALA A 144 2.11 11.05 -31.40
N PHE A 145 0.82 11.08 -31.73
CA PHE A 145 -0.26 10.74 -30.79
C PHE A 145 -0.08 9.36 -30.16
N PHE A 146 0.08 8.33 -30.98
CA PHE A 146 0.17 6.95 -30.47
C PHE A 146 1.38 6.73 -29.55
N ILE A 147 2.56 7.25 -29.94
CA ILE A 147 3.78 7.13 -29.13
C ILE A 147 3.58 7.87 -27.79
N ASN A 148 3.02 9.07 -27.84
CA ASN A 148 2.76 9.86 -26.63
C ASN A 148 1.69 9.22 -25.72
N MET A 149 0.68 8.59 -26.30
CA MET A 149 -0.31 7.82 -25.54
C MET A 149 0.35 6.65 -24.79
N VAL A 150 1.12 5.82 -25.50
CA VAL A 150 1.82 4.68 -24.90
C VAL A 150 2.81 5.14 -23.83
N LEU A 151 3.57 6.20 -24.10
CA LEU A 151 4.51 6.79 -23.15
C LEU A 151 3.77 7.34 -21.91
N GLY A 152 2.66 8.05 -22.13
CA GLY A 152 1.85 8.63 -21.04
C GLY A 152 1.20 7.57 -20.16
N TYR A 153 0.68 6.50 -20.75
CA TYR A 153 0.18 5.35 -20.00
C TYR A 153 1.29 4.65 -19.21
N GLY A 154 2.40 4.32 -19.86
CA GLY A 154 3.52 3.64 -19.21
C GLY A 154 4.11 4.44 -18.04
N LEU A 155 4.33 5.74 -18.24
CA LEU A 155 4.81 6.63 -17.17
C LEU A 155 3.74 6.92 -16.14
N GLY A 156 2.47 7.09 -16.56
CA GLY A 156 1.36 7.35 -15.65
C GLY A 156 1.13 6.22 -14.67
N ILE A 157 1.14 4.98 -15.14
CA ILE A 157 1.00 3.80 -14.28
C ILE A 157 2.33 3.53 -13.55
N GLY A 158 3.43 3.37 -14.27
CA GLY A 158 4.70 2.92 -13.66
C GLY A 158 5.28 3.93 -12.68
N ALA A 159 5.51 5.17 -13.11
CA ALA A 159 6.03 6.20 -12.23
C ALA A 159 4.96 6.67 -11.21
N GLY A 160 3.69 6.70 -11.61
CA GLY A 160 2.57 7.07 -10.73
C GLY A 160 2.47 6.15 -9.52
N VAL A 161 2.52 4.82 -9.73
CA VAL A 161 2.49 3.84 -8.63
C VAL A 161 3.72 3.97 -7.73
N VAL A 162 4.92 4.11 -8.30
CA VAL A 162 6.14 4.27 -7.49
C VAL A 162 6.10 5.56 -6.66
N LEU A 163 5.66 6.68 -7.23
CA LEU A 163 5.55 7.94 -6.51
C LEU A 163 4.45 7.91 -5.45
N HIS A 164 3.36 7.19 -5.70
CA HIS A 164 2.32 6.91 -4.72
C HIS A 164 2.89 6.23 -3.48
N GLU A 165 3.64 5.15 -3.64
CA GLU A 165 4.32 4.45 -2.54
C GLU A 165 5.34 5.34 -1.81
N ILE A 166 6.04 6.21 -2.54
CA ILE A 166 6.93 7.21 -1.94
C ILE A 166 6.13 8.20 -1.07
N GLY A 167 4.90 8.52 -1.42
CA GLY A 167 3.98 9.31 -0.60
C GLY A 167 3.79 8.67 0.78
N HIS A 168 3.38 7.40 0.84
CA HIS A 168 3.20 6.64 2.08
C HIS A 168 4.50 6.57 2.91
N ALA A 169 5.61 6.22 2.26
CA ALA A 169 6.91 6.16 2.91
C ALA A 169 7.31 7.50 3.54
N THR A 170 7.13 8.60 2.81
CA THR A 170 7.47 9.96 3.26
C THR A 170 6.61 10.35 4.47
N ALA A 171 5.30 10.11 4.41
CA ALA A 171 4.39 10.40 5.51
C ALA A 171 4.71 9.56 6.75
N CYS A 172 4.95 8.25 6.60
CA CYS A 172 5.32 7.36 7.69
C CYS A 172 6.61 7.83 8.38
N LEU A 173 7.67 8.09 7.62
CA LEU A 173 8.95 8.58 8.14
C LEU A 173 8.83 9.96 8.80
N SER A 174 7.93 10.83 8.32
CA SER A 174 7.68 12.15 8.90
C SER A 174 7.14 12.06 10.33
N TYR A 175 6.36 11.02 10.60
CA TYR A 175 5.77 10.71 11.92
C TYR A 175 6.62 9.73 12.75
N GLN A 176 7.86 9.50 12.34
CA GLN A 176 8.82 8.62 13.03
C GLN A 176 8.44 7.13 12.99
N GLY A 177 7.58 6.73 12.05
CA GLY A 177 7.39 5.34 11.69
C GLY A 177 8.65 4.74 11.05
N LYS A 178 8.62 3.45 10.77
CA LYS A 178 9.74 2.76 10.15
C LYS A 178 9.37 2.31 8.75
N LEU A 179 10.37 2.27 7.90
CA LEU A 179 10.27 1.68 6.58
C LEU A 179 10.99 0.33 6.62
N PHE A 180 10.27 -0.74 6.35
CA PHE A 180 10.83 -2.08 6.37
C PHE A 180 11.35 -2.50 5.00
N GLU A 181 10.54 -2.27 3.97
CA GLU A 181 10.80 -2.82 2.65
C GLU A 181 10.10 -2.00 1.57
N VAL A 182 10.69 -1.93 0.40
CA VAL A 182 10.03 -1.47 -0.83
C VAL A 182 10.27 -2.49 -1.91
N GLY A 183 9.32 -2.66 -2.79
CA GLY A 183 9.47 -3.62 -3.87
C GLY A 183 8.43 -3.47 -4.97
N ILE A 184 8.56 -4.35 -5.95
CA ILE A 184 7.60 -4.53 -7.02
C ILE A 184 6.90 -5.85 -6.77
N MET A 185 5.58 -5.85 -6.87
CA MET A 185 4.78 -7.06 -6.74
C MET A 185 3.95 -7.29 -8.01
N THR A 186 3.55 -8.55 -8.19
CA THR A 186 2.56 -8.91 -9.20
C THR A 186 1.43 -9.65 -8.52
N LYS A 187 0.21 -9.13 -8.62
CA LYS A 187 -1.01 -9.81 -8.16
C LYS A 187 -1.79 -10.31 -9.37
N GLY A 188 -1.65 -11.60 -9.67
CA GLY A 188 -2.12 -12.16 -10.95
C GLY A 188 -1.32 -11.57 -12.12
N ILE A 189 -2.00 -10.89 -13.04
CA ILE A 189 -1.38 -10.22 -14.21
C ILE A 189 -1.07 -8.73 -13.95
N MET A 190 -1.46 -8.18 -12.81
CA MET A 190 -1.30 -6.75 -12.53
C MET A 190 0.03 -6.49 -11.82
N PRO A 191 0.94 -5.71 -12.43
CA PRO A 191 2.12 -5.23 -11.75
C PRO A 191 1.75 -4.12 -10.77
N GLY A 192 2.44 -4.06 -9.64
CA GLY A 192 2.31 -3.01 -8.64
C GLY A 192 3.65 -2.72 -7.97
N ALA A 193 3.73 -1.63 -7.27
CA ALA A 193 4.76 -1.39 -6.27
C ALA A 193 4.12 -1.50 -4.89
N TYR A 194 4.95 -1.65 -3.88
CA TYR A 194 4.51 -1.63 -2.50
C TYR A 194 5.60 -1.04 -1.61
N VAL A 195 5.15 -0.46 -0.52
CA VAL A 195 6.01 -0.07 0.59
C VAL A 195 5.49 -0.72 1.87
N LEU A 196 6.35 -1.47 2.55
CA LEU A 196 6.01 -2.04 3.84
C LEU A 196 6.50 -1.10 4.93
N ILE A 197 5.56 -0.53 5.65
CA ILE A 197 5.79 0.46 6.71
C ILE A 197 5.35 -0.08 8.07
N ASP A 198 5.99 0.37 9.15
CA ASP A 198 5.56 0.14 10.53
C ASP A 198 5.11 1.45 11.15
N ASP A 199 3.82 1.57 11.33
CA ASP A 199 3.16 2.68 12.00
C ASP A 199 2.75 2.36 13.45
N TYR A 200 3.16 1.19 13.98
CA TYR A 200 2.76 0.69 15.30
C TYR A 200 3.12 1.64 16.44
N GLY A 201 4.27 2.33 16.34
CA GLY A 201 4.66 3.36 17.31
C GLY A 201 3.91 4.69 17.20
N ILE A 202 2.96 4.80 16.27
CA ILE A 202 2.19 6.03 16.03
C ILE A 202 0.81 5.89 16.66
N ASP A 203 0.61 6.45 17.85
CA ASP A 203 -0.66 6.32 18.59
C ASP A 203 -1.81 7.14 18.00
N SER A 204 -1.51 8.17 17.19
CA SER A 204 -2.51 9.08 16.64
C SER A 204 -3.21 8.50 15.40
N ARG A 205 -4.51 8.26 15.50
CA ARG A 205 -5.34 7.83 14.37
C ARG A 205 -5.26 8.79 13.17
N LEU A 206 -5.23 10.10 13.42
CA LEU A 206 -5.11 11.10 12.36
C LEU A 206 -3.79 10.99 11.60
N LYS A 207 -2.68 10.69 12.28
CA LYS A 207 -1.40 10.48 11.61
C LYS A 207 -1.41 9.21 10.76
N LYS A 208 -2.01 8.11 11.25
CA LYS A 208 -2.18 6.88 10.48
C LYS A 208 -3.07 7.11 9.26
N THR A 209 -4.19 7.81 9.44
CA THR A 209 -5.06 8.23 8.33
C THR A 209 -4.30 9.02 7.28
N GLN A 210 -3.46 9.98 7.70
CA GLN A 210 -2.68 10.78 6.77
C GLN A 210 -1.58 9.96 6.07
N ILE A 211 -0.98 8.98 6.73
CA ILE A 211 -0.05 8.04 6.09
C ILE A 211 -0.75 7.30 4.94
N ASN A 212 -1.95 6.77 5.20
CA ASN A 212 -2.72 6.05 4.18
C ASN A 212 -3.22 6.97 3.05
N MET A 213 -3.50 8.24 3.35
CA MET A 213 -3.91 9.23 2.34
C MET A 213 -2.76 9.74 1.47
N ALA A 214 -1.51 9.65 1.94
CA ALA A 214 -0.38 10.30 1.31
C ALA A 214 -0.08 9.80 -0.12
N GLY A 215 -0.38 8.53 -0.43
CA GLY A 215 -0.31 8.00 -1.79
C GLY A 215 -1.33 8.66 -2.72
N ILE A 216 -2.56 8.80 -2.26
CA ILE A 216 -3.64 9.49 -2.98
C ILE A 216 -3.28 10.97 -3.22
N GLU A 217 -2.77 11.65 -2.18
CA GLU A 217 -2.31 13.05 -2.27
C GLU A 217 -1.19 13.20 -3.30
N MET A 218 -0.26 12.25 -3.36
CA MET A 218 0.82 12.24 -4.34
C MET A 218 0.28 12.10 -5.76
N ASN A 219 -0.65 11.17 -6.00
CA ASN A 219 -1.28 11.02 -7.31
C ASN A 219 -2.00 12.30 -7.75
N LEU A 220 -2.76 12.94 -6.85
CA LEU A 220 -3.46 14.18 -7.16
C LEU A 220 -2.48 15.35 -7.43
N LEU A 221 -1.36 15.40 -6.70
CA LEU A 221 -0.30 16.37 -6.95
C LEU A 221 0.31 16.20 -8.35
N ILE A 222 0.64 14.96 -8.73
CA ILE A 222 1.19 14.65 -10.06
C ILE A 222 0.20 15.04 -11.14
N ALA A 223 -1.07 14.67 -10.99
CA ALA A 223 -2.12 15.03 -11.93
C ALA A 223 -2.22 16.54 -12.15
N GLY A 224 -2.25 17.31 -11.06
CA GLY A 224 -2.30 18.76 -11.12
C GLY A 224 -1.07 19.39 -11.79
N LEU A 225 0.13 18.90 -11.48
CA LEU A 225 1.37 19.34 -12.12
C LEU A 225 1.35 19.07 -13.63
N MET A 226 0.92 17.88 -14.06
CA MET A 226 0.82 17.55 -15.48
C MET A 226 -0.20 18.44 -16.20
N MET A 227 -1.35 18.74 -15.58
CA MET A 227 -2.34 19.68 -16.12
C MET A 227 -1.77 21.08 -16.29
N ILE A 228 -1.04 21.59 -15.30
CA ILE A 228 -0.38 22.91 -15.37
C ILE A 228 0.65 22.91 -16.50
N MET A 229 1.50 21.90 -16.57
CA MET A 229 2.51 21.78 -17.62
C MET A 229 1.87 21.74 -19.01
N MET A 230 0.82 20.95 -19.18
CA MET A 230 0.09 20.79 -20.43
C MET A 230 -0.46 22.12 -20.98
N VAL A 231 -0.92 23.02 -20.10
CA VAL A 231 -1.40 24.35 -20.51
C VAL A 231 -0.27 25.35 -20.71
N LYS A 232 0.77 25.31 -19.84
CA LYS A 232 1.84 26.32 -19.82
C LYS A 232 2.96 26.09 -20.83
N VAL A 233 3.12 24.88 -21.34
CA VAL A 233 4.19 24.55 -22.29
C VAL A 233 3.87 25.19 -23.65
N ASP A 234 4.77 26.05 -24.13
CA ASP A 234 4.64 26.76 -25.41
C ASP A 234 5.05 25.89 -26.59
N ALA A 235 4.58 26.25 -27.80
CA ALA A 235 4.91 25.57 -29.06
C ALA A 235 6.43 25.56 -29.37
N THR A 236 7.18 26.52 -28.81
CA THR A 236 8.64 26.61 -28.96
C THR A 236 9.41 25.66 -28.05
N SER A 237 8.75 25.11 -27.05
CA SER A 237 9.38 24.16 -26.08
C SER A 237 9.54 22.77 -26.68
N CYS A 238 10.67 22.11 -26.38
CA CYS A 238 10.87 20.70 -26.73
C CYS A 238 9.85 19.77 -26.02
N LEU A 239 9.23 20.23 -24.94
CA LEU A 239 8.18 19.51 -24.21
C LEU A 239 6.81 19.57 -24.87
N PHE A 240 6.61 20.49 -25.85
CA PHE A 240 5.32 20.69 -26.50
C PHE A 240 4.78 19.40 -27.13
N ARG A 241 5.63 18.62 -27.80
CA ARG A 241 5.28 17.36 -28.42
C ARG A 241 4.82 16.26 -27.44
N TYR A 242 5.05 16.45 -26.13
CA TYR A 242 4.68 15.48 -25.09
C TYR A 242 3.38 15.83 -24.34
N LYS A 243 2.62 16.85 -24.79
CA LYS A 243 1.37 17.26 -24.15
C LYS A 243 0.37 16.10 -24.03
N ILE A 244 0.27 15.26 -25.03
CA ILE A 244 -0.59 14.08 -25.03
C ILE A 244 -0.12 13.08 -23.95
N ALA A 245 1.19 12.88 -23.80
CA ALA A 245 1.72 12.04 -22.72
C ALA A 245 1.40 12.65 -21.34
N MET A 246 1.56 13.96 -21.16
CA MET A 246 1.18 14.65 -19.91
C MET A 246 -0.30 14.47 -19.57
N TYR A 247 -1.18 14.52 -20.58
CA TYR A 247 -2.61 14.26 -20.42
C TYR A 247 -2.87 12.84 -19.88
N TYR A 248 -2.27 11.81 -20.50
CA TYR A 248 -2.45 10.45 -20.03
C TYR A 248 -1.84 10.21 -18.66
N ILE A 249 -0.69 10.82 -18.35
CA ILE A 249 -0.11 10.77 -16.99
C ILE A 249 -1.09 11.39 -15.98
N ALA A 250 -1.70 12.54 -16.30
CA ALA A 250 -2.66 13.18 -15.42
C ALA A 250 -3.90 12.30 -15.19
N ILE A 251 -4.48 11.75 -16.26
CA ILE A 251 -5.66 10.87 -16.18
C ILE A 251 -5.36 9.62 -15.35
N GLN A 252 -4.23 8.94 -15.59
CA GLN A 252 -3.87 7.73 -14.85
C GLN A 252 -3.67 8.00 -13.36
N ASN A 253 -3.10 9.15 -13.01
CA ASN A 253 -2.95 9.52 -11.60
C ASN A 253 -4.28 9.93 -10.94
N ILE A 254 -5.20 10.60 -11.66
CA ILE A 254 -6.56 10.83 -11.15
C ILE A 254 -7.29 9.49 -10.95
N PHE A 255 -7.19 8.61 -11.93
CA PHE A 255 -7.81 7.29 -11.87
C PHE A 255 -7.26 6.47 -10.71
N GLY A 256 -5.93 6.44 -10.52
CA GLY A 256 -5.29 5.80 -9.37
C GLY A 256 -5.74 6.39 -8.04
N ALA A 257 -5.85 7.71 -7.93
CA ALA A 257 -6.39 8.37 -6.73
C ALA A 257 -7.84 7.98 -6.45
N LEU A 258 -8.71 7.98 -7.49
CA LEU A 258 -10.11 7.59 -7.35
C LEU A 258 -10.29 6.12 -6.95
N LEU A 259 -9.47 5.23 -7.52
CA LEU A 259 -9.45 3.82 -7.11
C LEU A 259 -9.07 3.68 -5.65
N ASN A 260 -7.99 4.34 -5.24
CA ASN A 260 -7.48 4.24 -3.88
C ASN A 260 -8.36 4.96 -2.84
N ILE A 261 -9.26 5.88 -3.22
CA ILE A 261 -10.28 6.45 -2.31
C ILE A 261 -11.41 5.45 -2.05
N CYS A 262 -11.64 4.48 -2.94
CA CYS A 262 -12.72 3.53 -2.78
C CYS A 262 -12.52 2.65 -1.53
N LEU A 263 -13.63 2.32 -0.85
CA LEU A 263 -13.65 1.45 0.33
C LEU A 263 -13.53 -0.03 -0.08
N ILE A 264 -12.41 -0.38 -0.66
CA ILE A 264 -12.13 -1.71 -1.18
C ILE A 264 -11.00 -2.30 -0.35
N GLU A 265 -11.18 -3.56 0.07
CA GLU A 265 -10.21 -4.29 0.88
C GLU A 265 -8.81 -4.26 0.25
N GLY A 266 -7.85 -3.79 1.02
CA GLY A 266 -6.46 -3.69 0.62
C GLY A 266 -6.10 -2.43 -0.19
N LEU A 267 -7.00 -1.43 -0.28
CA LEU A 267 -6.71 -0.11 -0.83
C LEU A 267 -6.65 0.96 0.27
N ASP A 268 -6.01 2.07 -0.04
CA ASP A 268 -5.76 3.14 0.92
C ASP A 268 -7.03 3.76 1.52
N GLY A 269 -8.12 3.82 0.76
CA GLY A 269 -9.40 4.34 1.24
C GLY A 269 -9.96 3.49 2.37
N GLU A 270 -9.90 2.16 2.24
CA GLU A 270 -10.28 1.24 3.32
C GLU A 270 -9.37 1.41 4.53
N HIS A 271 -8.05 1.40 4.34
CA HIS A 271 -7.06 1.59 5.41
C HIS A 271 -7.21 2.96 6.09
N THR A 272 -7.52 4.01 5.32
CA THR A 272 -7.78 5.37 5.83
C THR A 272 -8.96 5.39 6.77
N ILE A 273 -10.11 4.87 6.35
CA ILE A 273 -11.33 4.86 7.16
C ILE A 273 -11.18 3.89 8.34
N SER A 274 -10.58 2.72 8.13
CA SER A 274 -10.31 1.75 9.19
C SER A 274 -9.38 2.32 10.28
N SER A 275 -8.34 3.06 9.88
CA SER A 275 -7.46 3.77 10.83
C SER A 275 -8.20 4.85 11.63
N LEU A 276 -9.09 5.59 10.99
CA LEU A 276 -9.90 6.61 11.64
C LEU A 276 -10.90 6.01 12.63
N MET A 277 -11.56 4.93 12.24
CA MET A 277 -12.55 4.23 13.07
C MET A 277 -11.90 3.33 14.13
N GLY A 278 -10.67 2.86 13.90
CA GLY A 278 -9.96 1.95 14.78
C GLY A 278 -10.40 0.48 14.63
N ALA A 279 -11.05 0.13 13.51
CA ALA A 279 -11.48 -1.22 13.17
C ALA A 279 -11.65 -1.34 11.66
N SER A 280 -11.44 -2.53 11.08
CA SER A 280 -11.69 -2.78 9.66
C SER A 280 -13.15 -2.56 9.31
N VAL A 281 -13.36 -1.67 8.35
CA VAL A 281 -14.70 -1.29 7.88
C VAL A 281 -15.28 -2.40 6.99
N VAL A 282 -14.43 -3.05 6.20
CA VAL A 282 -14.83 -4.15 5.31
C VAL A 282 -15.22 -5.38 6.13
N ASP A 283 -14.44 -5.73 7.16
CA ASP A 283 -14.76 -6.87 8.03
C ASP A 283 -16.05 -6.62 8.83
N ALA A 284 -16.25 -5.40 9.32
CA ALA A 284 -17.51 -5.02 9.95
C ALA A 284 -18.70 -5.13 8.97
N ALA A 285 -18.52 -4.73 7.71
CA ALA A 285 -19.54 -4.86 6.67
C ALA A 285 -19.84 -6.34 6.35
N LYS A 286 -18.80 -7.17 6.18
CA LYS A 286 -18.95 -8.62 5.98
C LYS A 286 -19.71 -9.26 7.14
N ALA A 287 -19.34 -8.94 8.39
CA ALA A 287 -19.99 -9.45 9.59
C ALA A 287 -21.48 -9.06 9.66
N ASN A 288 -21.81 -7.80 9.37
CA ASN A 288 -23.20 -7.32 9.34
C ASN A 288 -24.04 -8.06 8.28
N ILE A 289 -23.50 -8.25 7.06
CA ILE A 289 -24.21 -8.96 5.99
C ILE A 289 -24.38 -10.44 6.35
N LEU A 290 -23.38 -11.08 6.94
CA LEU A 290 -23.46 -12.48 7.37
C LEU A 290 -24.61 -12.70 8.37
N GLN A 291 -24.88 -11.73 9.24
CA GLN A 291 -26.03 -11.81 10.16
C GLN A 291 -27.38 -11.78 9.46
N MET A 292 -27.44 -11.31 8.19
CA MET A 292 -28.68 -11.30 7.40
C MET A 292 -28.97 -12.63 6.73
N THR A 293 -28.01 -13.58 6.68
CA THR A 293 -28.17 -14.86 5.96
C THR A 293 -29.22 -15.78 6.55
N THR A 294 -29.39 -15.77 7.89
CA THR A 294 -30.39 -16.62 8.55
C THR A 294 -31.51 -15.79 9.17
N ARG A 295 -32.74 -16.35 9.12
CA ARG A 295 -33.94 -15.67 9.69
C ARG A 295 -33.79 -15.43 11.20
N LYS A 296 -33.13 -16.34 11.95
CA LYS A 296 -32.90 -16.23 13.39
C LYS A 296 -31.96 -15.07 13.68
N ASN A 297 -30.79 -15.05 13.05
CA ASN A 297 -29.78 -14.01 13.26
C ASN A 297 -30.32 -12.63 12.89
N ARG A 298 -31.06 -12.52 11.79
CA ARG A 298 -31.69 -11.27 11.33
C ARG A 298 -32.66 -10.70 12.37
N LYS A 299 -33.54 -11.55 12.93
CA LYS A 299 -34.48 -11.11 13.99
C LYS A 299 -33.75 -10.65 15.24
N GLU A 300 -32.72 -11.39 15.67
CA GLU A 300 -31.90 -11.04 16.81
C GLU A 300 -31.14 -9.74 16.59
N TYR A 301 -30.54 -9.55 15.42
CA TYR A 301 -29.81 -8.33 15.04
C TYR A 301 -30.73 -7.10 15.14
N PHE A 302 -31.89 -7.12 14.47
CA PHE A 302 -32.82 -5.98 14.51
C PHE A 302 -33.48 -5.75 15.88
N SER A 303 -33.65 -6.79 16.68
CA SER A 303 -34.14 -6.61 18.05
C SER A 303 -33.12 -5.86 18.92
N LYS A 304 -31.82 -6.00 18.66
CA LYS A 304 -30.75 -5.32 19.40
C LYS A 304 -30.44 -3.92 18.86
N THR A 305 -30.50 -3.72 17.55
CA THR A 305 -30.01 -2.51 16.89
C THR A 305 -31.12 -1.55 16.43
N GLY A 306 -32.34 -2.04 16.27
CA GLY A 306 -33.48 -1.21 15.81
C GLY A 306 -33.23 -0.51 14.48
N ILE A 307 -33.55 0.77 14.38
CA ILE A 307 -33.40 1.58 13.16
C ILE A 307 -31.91 1.73 12.78
N THR A 308 -30.99 1.81 13.74
CA THR A 308 -29.56 1.89 13.45
C THR A 308 -29.06 0.64 12.74
N GLY A 309 -29.68 -0.51 12.99
CA GLY A 309 -29.38 -1.75 12.27
C GLY A 309 -29.68 -1.68 10.77
N VAL A 310 -30.75 -0.98 10.38
CA VAL A 310 -31.05 -0.75 8.96
C VAL A 310 -29.95 0.09 8.30
N ALA A 311 -29.57 1.20 8.93
CA ALA A 311 -28.49 2.05 8.42
C ALA A 311 -27.16 1.27 8.30
N ASN A 312 -26.81 0.48 9.32
CA ASN A 312 -25.60 -0.36 9.28
C ASN A 312 -25.62 -1.38 8.12
N ILE A 313 -26.77 -2.02 7.87
CA ILE A 313 -26.89 -2.96 6.74
C ILE A 313 -26.80 -2.22 5.40
N CYS A 314 -27.50 -1.09 5.22
CA CYS A 314 -27.40 -0.30 4.02
C CYS A 314 -25.96 0.14 3.73
N THR A 315 -25.26 0.65 4.75
CA THR A 315 -23.84 1.02 4.63
C THR A 315 -22.97 -0.19 4.30
N SER A 316 -23.22 -1.35 4.94
CA SER A 316 -22.48 -2.58 4.66
C SER A 316 -22.69 -3.08 3.23
N VAL A 317 -23.91 -3.02 2.72
CA VAL A 317 -24.23 -3.36 1.31
C VAL A 317 -23.51 -2.40 0.36
N LEU A 318 -23.47 -1.10 0.67
CA LEU A 318 -22.76 -0.10 -0.12
C LEU A 318 -21.25 -0.39 -0.15
N ILE A 319 -20.64 -0.64 1.01
CA ILE A 319 -19.22 -1.00 1.12
C ILE A 319 -18.91 -2.25 0.30
N MET A 320 -19.74 -3.29 0.40
CA MET A 320 -19.55 -4.51 -0.38
C MET A 320 -19.79 -4.29 -1.88
N ALA A 321 -20.67 -3.37 -2.28
CA ALA A 321 -20.86 -3.00 -3.68
C ALA A 321 -19.59 -2.34 -4.27
N PHE A 322 -18.85 -1.56 -3.49
CA PHE A 322 -17.57 -0.99 -3.93
C PHE A 322 -16.54 -2.07 -4.30
N GLN A 323 -16.59 -3.27 -3.69
CA GLN A 323 -15.70 -4.39 -4.06
C GLN A 323 -15.89 -4.82 -5.52
N LEU A 324 -17.03 -4.53 -6.13
CA LEU A 324 -17.32 -4.83 -7.52
C LEU A 324 -16.90 -3.70 -8.48
N VAL A 325 -16.64 -2.51 -7.95
CA VAL A 325 -16.32 -1.33 -8.76
C VAL A 325 -14.94 -1.46 -9.42
N ILE A 326 -13.94 -2.05 -8.73
CA ILE A 326 -12.59 -2.22 -9.29
C ILE A 326 -12.59 -2.94 -10.64
N PRO A 327 -13.15 -4.15 -10.75
CA PRO A 327 -13.16 -4.85 -12.05
C PRO A 327 -13.81 -4.03 -13.15
N MET A 328 -14.88 -3.29 -12.82
CA MET A 328 -15.58 -2.45 -13.78
C MET A 328 -14.72 -1.25 -14.22
N LEU A 329 -14.02 -0.61 -13.29
CA LEU A 329 -13.14 0.53 -13.59
C LEU A 329 -11.92 0.09 -14.40
N ILE A 330 -11.33 -1.06 -14.09
CA ILE A 330 -10.23 -1.64 -14.88
C ILE A 330 -10.69 -1.93 -16.30
N ILE A 331 -11.87 -2.53 -16.46
CA ILE A 331 -12.44 -2.79 -17.79
C ILE A 331 -12.67 -1.46 -18.54
N ALA A 332 -13.19 -0.45 -17.86
CA ALA A 332 -13.41 0.86 -18.47
C ALA A 332 -12.09 1.53 -18.92
N ASP A 333 -11.03 1.43 -18.10
CA ASP A 333 -9.71 1.96 -18.45
C ASP A 333 -9.10 1.24 -19.66
N ILE A 334 -9.19 -0.09 -19.69
CA ILE A 334 -8.77 -0.91 -20.84
C ILE A 334 -9.58 -0.54 -22.09
N CYS A 335 -10.91 -0.34 -21.96
CA CYS A 335 -11.75 0.07 -23.08
C CYS A 335 -11.37 1.47 -23.59
N MET A 336 -11.02 2.41 -22.70
CA MET A 336 -10.54 3.73 -23.10
C MET A 336 -9.20 3.64 -23.85
N LEU A 337 -8.28 2.79 -23.40
CA LEU A 337 -7.02 2.54 -24.08
C LEU A 337 -7.25 1.99 -25.50
N ILE A 338 -8.07 0.93 -25.60
CA ILE A 338 -8.40 0.29 -26.87
C ILE A 338 -9.17 1.26 -27.78
N GLY A 339 -10.17 1.97 -27.25
CA GLY A 339 -10.93 2.97 -27.99
C GLY A 339 -10.06 4.10 -28.53
N GLY A 340 -9.10 4.59 -27.73
CA GLY A 340 -8.11 5.55 -28.16
C GLY A 340 -7.25 5.06 -29.35
N VAL A 341 -6.93 3.77 -29.38
CA VAL A 341 -6.23 3.16 -30.52
C VAL A 341 -7.11 3.11 -31.75
N PHE A 342 -8.39 2.71 -31.64
CA PHE A 342 -9.30 2.56 -32.78
C PHE A 342 -9.79 3.86 -33.39
N VAL A 343 -9.83 4.96 -32.65
CA VAL A 343 -10.23 6.28 -33.18
C VAL A 343 -9.16 6.90 -34.08
N TRP A 344 -7.90 6.39 -34.04
CA TRP A 344 -6.76 6.96 -34.76
C TRP A 344 -6.16 6.00 -35.81
N ILE A 345 -6.70 4.80 -35.99
CA ILE A 345 -6.47 3.92 -37.13
C ILE A 345 -7.55 4.19 -38.20
#